data_469c54c0152336569cf106c89c7e31bf
#
_entry.id   469c54c0152336569cf106c89c7e31bf
#
_cell.length_a   1.000
_cell.length_b   1.000
_cell.length_c   1.000
_cell.angle_alpha   90.00
_cell.angle_beta   90.00
_cell.angle_gamma   90.00
#
_symmetry.space_group_name_H-M   'P 1'
#
loop_
_entity.id
_entity.type
_entity.pdbx_description
1 polymer ?
#
loop_
_entity_poly.entity_id
_entity_poly.type
_entity_poly.pdbx_seq_one_letter_code
_entity_poly.pdbx_strand_id
1 'polypeptide(L)'
;MCTAATYKTKDFYFGRTLDYEFSYGDEITVTPRNYPFEFRYMGRMDSHYAMIGMAHVVGDYPLYYDAINEKGLGMAGLNFVGNAVYQDCLLYTSPSP
;
A
#
# COMPACT_ATOMS: atom_id res chain seq x y z
N MET A 1 3.85 -7.52 -14.80
CA MET A 1 4.65 -6.35 -14.38
C MET A 1 3.73 -5.16 -14.15
N CYS A 2 3.96 -4.41 -13.10
CA CYS A 2 3.12 -3.26 -12.77
C CYS A 2 3.75 -1.96 -13.24
N THR A 3 2.92 -0.95 -13.48
CA THR A 3 3.36 0.38 -13.88
C THR A 3 2.71 1.41 -12.96
N ALA A 4 3.46 2.41 -12.58
CA ALA A 4 2.93 3.54 -11.82
C ALA A 4 3.35 4.84 -12.49
N ALA A 5 2.47 5.83 -12.44
CA ALA A 5 2.73 7.12 -13.04
C ALA A 5 2.05 8.23 -12.26
N THR A 6 2.65 9.40 -12.35
CA THR A 6 2.05 10.61 -11.82
C THR A 6 1.85 11.61 -12.94
N TYR A 7 0.83 12.43 -12.83
CA TYR A 7 0.55 13.49 -13.78
C TYR A 7 0.08 14.72 -13.01
N LYS A 8 0.81 15.80 -13.19
CA LYS A 8 0.50 17.05 -12.49
C LYS A 8 0.03 18.10 -13.48
N THR A 9 -1.17 18.64 -13.20
CA THR A 9 -1.69 19.84 -13.84
C THR A 9 -1.96 20.85 -12.74
N LYS A 10 -3.09 21.50 -12.76
CA LYS A 10 -3.63 22.21 -11.61
C LYS A 10 -3.90 21.25 -10.45
N ASP A 11 -4.29 20.01 -10.77
CA ASP A 11 -4.45 18.93 -9.82
C ASP A 11 -3.32 17.91 -9.97
N PHE A 12 -3.19 17.03 -8.99
CA PHE A 12 -2.21 15.96 -8.99
C PHE A 12 -2.91 14.62 -9.13
N TYR A 13 -2.45 13.83 -10.09
CA TYR A 13 -3.00 12.50 -10.35
C TYR A 13 -1.92 11.45 -10.12
N PHE A 14 -2.31 10.37 -9.49
CA PHE A 14 -1.46 9.22 -9.23
C PHE A 14 -2.22 7.96 -9.66
N GLY A 15 -1.60 7.16 -10.52
CA GLY A 15 -2.23 5.95 -11.01
C GLY A 15 -1.23 4.82 -11.13
N ARG A 16 -1.76 3.61 -11.06
CA ARG A 16 -0.95 2.41 -11.23
C ARG A 16 -1.78 1.31 -11.85
N THR A 17 -1.10 0.38 -12.49
CA THR A 17 -1.70 -0.89 -12.89
C THR A 17 -1.30 -1.97 -11.89
N LEU A 18 -2.25 -2.84 -11.58
CA LEU A 18 -2.00 -3.98 -10.72
C LEU A 18 -2.13 -5.24 -11.58
N ASP A 19 -1.00 -5.67 -12.11
CA ASP A 19 -0.98 -6.70 -13.15
C ASP A 19 -0.74 -8.08 -12.53
N TYR A 20 -1.81 -8.72 -12.10
CA TYR A 20 -1.81 -10.09 -11.61
C TYR A 20 -2.71 -10.95 -12.46
N GLU A 21 -2.42 -12.26 -12.50
CA GLU A 21 -3.21 -13.21 -13.26
C GLU A 21 -4.60 -13.43 -12.67
N PHE A 22 -4.75 -13.20 -11.36
CA PHE A 22 -6.02 -13.36 -10.66
C PHE A 22 -6.07 -12.44 -9.44
N SER A 23 -7.29 -12.21 -8.95
CA SER A 23 -7.50 -11.38 -7.77
C SER A 23 -7.37 -12.21 -6.50
N TYR A 24 -6.74 -11.64 -5.48
CA TYR A 24 -6.68 -12.20 -4.14
C TYR A 24 -7.77 -11.65 -3.22
N GLY A 25 -8.81 -11.05 -3.80
CA GLY A 25 -9.83 -10.37 -3.02
C GLY A 25 -9.47 -8.92 -2.75
N ASP A 26 -8.98 -8.25 -3.78
CA ASP A 26 -8.57 -6.85 -3.67
C ASP A 26 -9.80 -5.97 -3.49
N GLU A 27 -9.70 -5.00 -2.61
CA GLU A 27 -10.80 -4.08 -2.36
C GLU A 27 -10.29 -2.67 -2.08
N ILE A 28 -11.08 -1.68 -2.46
CA ILE A 28 -10.82 -0.29 -2.13
C ILE A 28 -11.01 -0.15 -0.63
N THR A 29 -9.97 0.31 0.04
CA THR A 29 -9.91 0.35 1.49
C THR A 29 -9.60 1.74 1.97
N VAL A 30 -10.36 2.20 2.95
CA VAL A 30 -10.11 3.47 3.63
C VAL A 30 -9.67 3.15 5.05
N THR A 31 -8.50 3.64 5.43
CA THR A 31 -8.01 3.54 6.80
C THR A 31 -8.14 4.90 7.45
N PRO A 32 -8.96 5.02 8.50
CA PRO A 32 -9.14 6.31 9.18
C PRO A 32 -7.86 6.79 9.85
N ARG A 33 -7.82 8.09 10.12
CA ARG A 33 -6.73 8.68 10.88
C ARG A 33 -6.61 7.97 12.24
N ASN A 34 -5.37 7.67 12.61
CA ASN A 34 -5.04 7.06 13.90
C ASN A 34 -5.63 5.65 14.13
N TYR A 35 -5.96 4.95 13.05
CA TYR A 35 -6.32 3.55 13.15
C TYR A 35 -5.09 2.76 13.62
N PRO A 36 -5.19 1.98 14.70
CA PRO A 36 -4.01 1.33 15.27
C PRO A 36 -3.50 0.20 14.36
N PHE A 37 -2.20 0.25 14.06
CA PHE A 37 -1.51 -0.81 13.35
C PHE A 37 -0.57 -1.55 14.28
N GLU A 38 -0.59 -2.89 14.21
CA GLU A 38 0.41 -3.73 14.82
C GLU A 38 1.26 -4.34 13.73
N PHE A 39 2.52 -3.92 13.66
CA PHE A 39 3.43 -4.39 12.62
C PHE A 39 4.11 -5.68 13.03
N ARG A 40 4.49 -6.48 12.02
CA ARG A 40 5.12 -7.76 12.28
C ARG A 40 6.42 -7.65 13.06
N TYR A 41 7.23 -6.63 12.77
CA TYR A 41 8.57 -6.51 13.34
C TYR A 41 8.81 -5.23 14.11
N MET A 42 8.02 -4.20 13.91
CA MET A 42 8.34 -2.84 14.37
C MET A 42 7.39 -2.33 15.44
N GLY A 43 6.60 -3.22 16.05
CA GLY A 43 5.70 -2.83 17.13
C GLY A 43 4.40 -2.22 16.63
N ARG A 44 3.96 -1.17 17.28
CA ARG A 44 2.64 -0.59 17.07
C ARG A 44 2.71 0.87 16.67
N MET A 45 1.81 1.28 15.79
CA MET A 45 1.63 2.68 15.44
C MET A 45 0.17 3.09 15.67
N ASP A 46 -0.03 4.07 16.54
CA ASP A 46 -1.35 4.56 16.91
C ASP A 46 -1.66 5.93 16.30
N SER A 47 -0.73 6.54 15.59
CA SER A 47 -0.88 7.88 15.03
C SER A 47 -0.39 7.92 13.61
N HIS A 48 -1.28 8.25 12.68
CA HIS A 48 -0.97 8.40 11.26
C HIS A 48 -2.10 9.14 10.56
N TYR A 49 -1.83 9.61 9.36
CA TYR A 49 -2.86 10.22 8.51
C TYR A 49 -3.80 9.16 7.94
N ALA A 50 -5.01 9.59 7.62
CA ALA A 50 -5.94 8.75 6.89
C ALA A 50 -5.41 8.44 5.51
N MET A 51 -5.74 7.27 5.00
CA MET A 51 -5.30 6.84 3.68
C MET A 51 -6.39 6.03 2.97
N ILE A 52 -6.31 6.00 1.65
CA ILE A 52 -7.18 5.21 0.80
C ILE A 52 -6.33 4.53 -0.26
N GLY A 53 -6.67 3.33 -0.59
CA GLY A 53 -5.98 2.60 -1.64
C GLY A 53 -6.58 1.23 -1.88
N MET A 54 -5.93 0.49 -2.76
CA MET A 54 -6.32 -0.89 -3.03
C MET A 54 -5.55 -1.81 -2.09
N ALA A 55 -6.28 -2.68 -1.39
CA ALA A 55 -5.68 -3.55 -0.39
C ALA A 55 -6.28 -4.95 -0.42
N HIS A 56 -5.52 -5.88 0.11
CA HIS A 56 -6.02 -7.17 0.54
C HIS A 56 -6.17 -7.10 2.06
N VAL A 57 -7.39 -7.23 2.54
CA VAL A 57 -7.70 -7.09 3.96
C VAL A 57 -7.72 -8.47 4.62
N VAL A 58 -6.87 -8.65 5.61
CA VAL A 58 -6.80 -9.88 6.40
C VAL A 58 -7.22 -9.55 7.82
N GLY A 59 -8.43 -9.99 8.18
CA GLY A 59 -9.03 -9.59 9.44
C GLY A 59 -9.31 -8.10 9.43
N ASP A 60 -8.66 -7.37 10.31
CA ASP A 60 -8.73 -5.91 10.39
C ASP A 60 -7.41 -5.23 10.02
N TYR A 61 -6.53 -5.95 9.33
CA TYR A 61 -5.25 -5.44 8.86
C TYR A 61 -5.24 -5.33 7.32
N PRO A 62 -5.18 -4.13 6.77
CA PRO A 62 -5.09 -3.95 5.32
C PRO A 62 -3.66 -4.10 4.83
N LEU A 63 -3.47 -4.97 3.86
CA LEU A 63 -2.20 -5.11 3.15
C LEU A 63 -2.33 -4.31 1.85
N TYR A 64 -1.86 -3.09 1.87
CA TYR A 64 -2.00 -2.17 0.75
C TYR A 64 -1.07 -2.51 -0.41
N TYR A 65 -1.61 -2.52 -1.62
CA TYR A 65 -0.81 -2.54 -2.84
C TYR A 65 -0.38 -1.13 -3.23
N ASP A 66 -1.23 -0.17 -2.92
CA ASP A 66 -0.99 1.26 -3.12
C ASP A 66 -1.83 2.03 -2.11
N ALA A 67 -1.46 3.26 -1.91
CA ALA A 67 -2.27 4.14 -1.08
C ALA A 67 -1.88 5.60 -1.33
N ILE A 68 -2.83 6.47 -1.08
CA ILE A 68 -2.58 7.91 -0.98
C ILE A 68 -3.13 8.38 0.35
N ASN A 69 -2.39 9.23 1.04
CA ASN A 69 -2.84 9.75 2.33
C ASN A 69 -3.51 11.11 2.18
N GLU A 70 -4.12 11.58 3.25
CA GLU A 70 -4.86 12.85 3.24
C GLU A 70 -3.98 14.08 3.02
N LYS A 71 -2.65 13.91 3.08
CA LYS A 71 -1.69 14.98 2.81
C LYS A 71 -1.17 14.96 1.38
N GLY A 72 -1.65 14.02 0.56
CA GLY A 72 -1.29 13.94 -0.85
C GLY A 72 -0.04 13.12 -1.16
N LEU A 73 0.46 12.36 -0.21
CA LEU A 73 1.57 11.43 -0.49
C LEU A 73 1.01 10.12 -1.01
N GLY A 74 1.42 9.74 -2.22
CA GLY A 74 1.03 8.48 -2.82
C GLY A 74 2.20 7.53 -2.93
N MET A 75 1.92 6.24 -2.74
CA MET A 75 2.90 5.17 -2.89
C MET A 75 2.25 3.98 -3.58
N ALA A 76 3.02 3.27 -4.37
CA ALA A 76 2.59 2.03 -4.99
C ALA A 76 3.70 1.00 -4.92
N GLY A 77 3.34 -0.22 -4.54
CA GLY A 77 4.25 -1.34 -4.60
C GLY A 77 4.29 -1.91 -6.02
N LEU A 78 5.48 -2.03 -6.58
CA LEU A 78 5.69 -2.64 -7.88
C LEU A 78 6.53 -3.89 -7.68
N ASN A 79 6.04 -5.00 -8.22
CA ASN A 79 6.75 -6.26 -8.08
C ASN A 79 7.92 -6.33 -9.07
N PHE A 80 9.11 -6.51 -8.54
CA PHE A 80 10.34 -6.55 -9.33
C PHE A 80 11.02 -7.90 -9.11
N VAL A 81 10.41 -8.92 -9.67
CA VAL A 81 10.79 -10.32 -9.43
C VAL A 81 12.26 -10.56 -9.81
N GLY A 82 12.98 -11.20 -8.89
CA GLY A 82 14.38 -11.55 -9.09
C GLY A 82 15.38 -10.46 -8.82
N ASN A 83 14.92 -9.21 -8.65
CA ASN A 83 15.81 -8.07 -8.46
C ASN A 83 15.57 -7.32 -7.15
N ALA A 84 14.46 -7.59 -6.49
CA ALA A 84 14.13 -6.91 -5.24
C ALA A 84 14.92 -7.49 -4.08
N VAL A 85 15.35 -6.62 -3.18
CA VAL A 85 15.96 -7.00 -1.91
C VAL A 85 14.99 -6.60 -0.81
N TYR A 86 14.53 -7.57 -0.05
CA TYR A 86 13.53 -7.32 0.98
C TYR A 86 14.19 -7.12 2.33
N GLN A 87 13.63 -6.20 3.09
CA GLN A 87 14.09 -5.89 4.44
C GLN A 87 12.92 -6.07 5.41
N ASP A 88 13.24 -6.24 6.69
CA ASP A 88 12.23 -6.18 7.73
C ASP A 88 11.63 -4.78 7.72
N CYS A 89 10.35 -4.70 7.37
CA CYS A 89 9.70 -3.45 7.06
C CYS A 89 8.88 -2.94 8.22
N LEU A 90 8.87 -1.62 8.34
CA LEU A 90 8.07 -0.93 9.34
C LEU A 90 6.58 -1.23 9.18
N LEU A 91 6.09 -1.09 7.97
CA LEU A 91 4.66 -1.19 7.70
C LEU A 91 4.24 -2.62 7.42
N TYR A 92 5.00 -3.30 6.63
CA TYR A 92 4.61 -4.59 6.11
C TYR A 92 5.79 -5.23 5.42
N THR A 93 5.93 -6.52 5.63
CA THR A 93 6.89 -7.31 4.89
C THR A 93 6.17 -8.06 3.80
N SER A 94 6.68 -8.05 2.61
CA SER A 94 6.12 -8.85 1.54
C SER A 94 6.01 -10.30 1.99
N PRO A 95 4.88 -10.97 1.76
CA PRO A 95 4.68 -12.34 2.18
C PRO A 95 5.58 -13.31 1.42
N SER A 96 6.14 -12.89 0.34
CA SER A 96 7.11 -13.70 -0.33
C SER A 96 8.34 -12.88 -0.53
N PRO A 97 9.27 -13.40 -0.98
CA PRO A 97 9.31 -14.38 -2.04
C PRO A 97 9.31 -15.76 -1.61
#